data_ca17cebcd2004d2546de55e577d4153c
#
_entry.id   ca17cebcd2004d2546de55e577d4153c
#
_cell.length_a   1.000
_cell.length_b   1.000
_cell.length_c   1.000
_cell.angle_alpha   90.00
_cell.angle_beta   90.00
_cell.angle_gamma   90.00
#
_symmetry.space_group_name_H-M   'P 1'
#
loop_
_entity.id
_entity.type
_entity.pdbx_description
1 polymer ?
#
loop_
_entity_poly.entity_id
_entity_poly.type
_entity_poly.pdbx_seq_one_letter_code
_entity_poly.pdbx_strand_id
1 'polypeptide(L)'
;MYTTDPVKPLRYRMTDSSSRHRPLAYSIPLYIQIADRLVSQIESGELTPGDRLPSERELSEKLGVNRMTLRRALRVLESQGLVLRKHGIGTFVGAPKIDRQMDVVFRFTRRMQNRGFTPGTQVISLDETLIDAALSRQMAVPVSSPAYKILRLRSINHEPVMIESYIIPVRRFPGLDRYDLENRSVYEVMETEYGVQITRAHQSFEPVVASSFEAELLNIRVGAALMLEKRISYDQDDRPVEYGKDRYRGDRFRFVTEAAPFDL
;
A
#
# COMPACT_ATOMS: atom_id res chain seq x y z
N MET A 1 29.71 39.04 -27.45
CA MET A 1 30.97 38.35 -27.70
C MET A 1 31.45 37.83 -26.34
N TYR A 2 31.06 36.64 -25.95
CA TYR A 2 31.51 36.00 -24.70
C TYR A 2 32.34 34.78 -25.12
N THR A 3 33.64 34.85 -24.83
CA THR A 3 34.59 33.76 -25.06
C THR A 3 34.48 32.75 -23.94
N THR A 4 34.18 31.53 -24.28
CA THR A 4 34.21 30.36 -23.39
C THR A 4 35.59 29.77 -23.37
N ASP A 5 36.28 29.82 -22.22
CA ASP A 5 37.53 29.10 -21.98
C ASP A 5 37.25 27.60 -21.77
N PRO A 6 38.06 26.70 -22.33
CA PRO A 6 37.88 25.27 -22.16
C PRO A 6 38.41 24.78 -20.80
N VAL A 7 37.57 24.07 -20.08
CA VAL A 7 37.89 23.44 -18.79
C VAL A 7 38.96 22.35 -19.01
N LYS A 8 40.10 22.50 -18.36
CA LYS A 8 41.19 21.51 -18.35
C LYS A 8 40.75 20.24 -17.58
N PRO A 9 41.04 19.03 -18.10
CA PRO A 9 40.77 17.79 -17.38
C PRO A 9 41.70 17.63 -16.18
N LEU A 10 41.12 17.33 -15.00
CA LEU A 10 41.83 16.96 -13.77
C LEU A 10 42.56 15.62 -14.01
N ARG A 11 43.90 15.66 -14.08
CA ARG A 11 44.72 14.45 -14.04
C ARG A 11 44.78 13.94 -12.62
N TYR A 12 44.11 12.82 -12.34
CA TYR A 12 44.24 12.06 -11.10
C TYR A 12 45.59 11.33 -11.11
N ARG A 13 46.50 11.74 -10.24
CA ARG A 13 47.78 11.02 -10.02
C ARG A 13 47.43 9.80 -9.15
N MET A 14 47.52 8.61 -9.72
CA MET A 14 47.51 7.37 -8.96
C MET A 14 48.81 7.29 -8.15
N THR A 15 48.74 7.49 -6.85
CA THR A 15 49.76 7.07 -5.91
C THR A 15 49.56 5.60 -5.60
N ASP A 16 50.47 4.79 -6.06
CA ASP A 16 50.60 3.39 -5.69
C ASP A 16 50.89 3.31 -4.19
N SER A 17 49.91 2.91 -3.39
CA SER A 17 50.09 2.45 -2.03
C SER A 17 49.45 1.07 -1.91
N SER A 18 50.25 0.06 -1.96
CA SER A 18 49.96 -1.34 -1.68
C SER A 18 49.50 -1.53 -0.22
N SER A 19 48.31 -1.08 0.10
CA SER A 19 47.58 -1.51 1.29
C SER A 19 46.52 -2.52 0.84
N ARG A 20 46.78 -3.79 1.19
CA ARG A 20 45.85 -4.92 1.00
C ARG A 20 44.52 -4.62 1.70
N HIS A 21 43.63 -3.92 1.02
CA HIS A 21 42.22 -3.90 1.38
C HIS A 21 41.65 -5.27 0.99
N ARG A 22 41.66 -6.18 1.94
CA ARG A 22 40.82 -7.38 1.89
C ARG A 22 39.38 -6.85 1.77
N PRO A 23 38.64 -7.15 0.69
CA PRO A 23 37.23 -6.78 0.64
C PRO A 23 36.57 -7.44 1.87
N LEU A 24 35.92 -6.67 2.70
CA LEU A 24 35.05 -7.19 3.74
C LEU A 24 33.96 -7.98 2.99
N ALA A 25 34.14 -9.30 2.92
CA ALA A 25 33.09 -10.20 2.49
C ALA A 25 32.01 -10.08 3.57
N TYR A 26 31.03 -9.19 3.34
CA TYR A 26 29.83 -9.14 4.15
C TYR A 26 29.12 -10.47 3.94
N SER A 27 29.34 -11.42 4.84
CA SER A 27 28.55 -12.64 4.84
C SER A 27 27.11 -12.26 5.14
N ILE A 28 26.18 -12.66 4.24
CA ILE A 28 24.76 -12.44 4.43
C ILE A 28 24.36 -13.00 5.82
N PRO A 29 23.74 -12.21 6.70
CA PRO A 29 23.34 -12.68 8.02
C PRO A 29 22.49 -13.95 7.94
N LEU A 30 22.72 -14.91 8.82
CA LEU A 30 22.06 -16.22 8.77
C LEU A 30 20.53 -16.12 8.79
N TYR A 31 19.95 -15.14 9.52
CA TYR A 31 18.50 -14.94 9.51
C TYR A 31 17.96 -14.49 8.15
N ILE A 32 18.74 -13.76 7.34
CA ILE A 32 18.37 -13.41 5.96
C ILE A 32 18.41 -14.66 5.08
N GLN A 33 19.47 -15.46 5.17
CA GLN A 33 19.57 -16.72 4.38
C GLN A 33 18.39 -17.67 4.69
N ILE A 34 17.96 -17.74 5.95
CA ILE A 34 16.79 -18.53 6.34
C ILE A 34 15.51 -17.93 5.74
N ALA A 35 15.36 -16.60 5.79
CA ALA A 35 14.21 -15.94 5.19
C ALA A 35 14.16 -16.20 3.68
N ASP A 36 15.27 -15.99 2.96
CA ASP A 36 15.36 -16.22 1.51
C ASP A 36 15.04 -17.68 1.13
N ARG A 37 15.51 -18.64 1.93
CA ARG A 37 15.18 -20.07 1.71
C ARG A 37 13.67 -20.32 1.82
N LEU A 38 13.02 -19.77 2.84
CA LEU A 38 11.57 -19.92 3.02
C LEU A 38 10.79 -19.17 1.91
N VAL A 39 11.28 -18.01 1.45
CA VAL A 39 10.74 -17.31 0.27
C VAL A 39 10.78 -18.21 -0.95
N SER A 40 11.94 -18.82 -1.24
CA SER A 40 12.08 -19.73 -2.39
C SER A 40 11.13 -20.92 -2.33
N GLN A 41 10.87 -21.47 -1.14
CA GLN A 41 9.89 -22.57 -0.97
C GLN A 41 8.45 -22.11 -1.20
N ILE A 42 8.11 -20.85 -0.85
CA ILE A 42 6.80 -20.26 -1.13
C ILE A 42 6.66 -19.98 -2.63
N GLU A 43 7.69 -19.40 -3.26
CA GLU A 43 7.69 -19.07 -4.69
C GLU A 43 7.68 -20.31 -5.60
N SER A 44 8.34 -21.39 -5.19
CA SER A 44 8.32 -22.67 -5.91
C SER A 44 7.03 -23.48 -5.71
N GLY A 45 6.16 -23.07 -4.78
CA GLY A 45 4.93 -23.79 -4.42
C GLY A 45 5.16 -25.02 -3.52
N GLU A 46 6.36 -25.22 -2.99
CA GLU A 46 6.62 -26.24 -1.95
C GLU A 46 5.86 -25.90 -0.66
N LEU A 47 5.72 -24.61 -0.36
CA LEU A 47 4.87 -24.06 0.70
C LEU A 47 3.75 -23.24 0.06
N THR A 48 2.50 -23.65 0.28
CA THR A 48 1.33 -22.98 -0.31
C THR A 48 0.63 -22.06 0.70
N PRO A 49 -0.11 -21.04 0.24
CA PRO A 49 -0.88 -20.16 1.11
C PRO A 49 -1.83 -20.95 2.03
N GLY A 50 -1.74 -20.68 3.33
CA GLY A 50 -2.50 -21.39 4.36
C GLY A 50 -1.77 -22.57 5.00
N ASP A 51 -0.66 -23.03 4.43
CA ASP A 51 0.14 -24.11 5.03
C ASP A 51 0.67 -23.67 6.39
N ARG A 52 0.60 -24.58 7.36
CA ARG A 52 1.17 -24.37 8.68
C ARG A 52 2.66 -24.69 8.67
N LEU A 53 3.50 -23.73 9.01
CA LEU A 53 4.91 -24.00 9.24
C LEU A 53 5.12 -24.86 10.51
N PRO A 54 6.17 -25.70 10.54
CA PRO A 54 6.56 -26.37 11.77
C PRO A 54 6.74 -25.38 12.92
N SER A 55 6.60 -25.84 14.17
CA SER A 55 6.85 -24.97 15.32
C SER A 55 8.26 -24.36 15.29
N GLU A 56 8.44 -23.18 15.95
CA GLU A 56 9.77 -22.53 16.02
C GLU A 56 10.83 -23.50 16.55
N ARG A 57 10.46 -24.42 17.45
CA ARG A 57 11.36 -25.44 17.97
C ARG A 57 11.77 -26.42 16.88
N GLU A 58 10.81 -27.07 16.25
CA GLU A 58 11.06 -28.09 15.20
C GLU A 58 11.80 -27.47 14.01
N LEU A 59 11.41 -26.25 13.58
CA LEU A 59 12.04 -25.59 12.45
C LEU A 59 13.49 -25.15 12.78
N SER A 60 13.76 -24.71 14.02
CA SER A 60 15.12 -24.38 14.45
C SER A 60 16.02 -25.61 14.52
N GLU A 61 15.50 -26.73 15.03
CA GLU A 61 16.21 -28.02 15.06
C GLU A 61 16.49 -28.52 13.63
N LYS A 62 15.49 -28.51 12.73
CA LYS A 62 15.64 -28.93 11.32
C LYS A 62 16.67 -28.09 10.54
N LEU A 63 16.76 -26.80 10.85
CA LEU A 63 17.68 -25.86 10.17
C LEU A 63 19.03 -25.77 10.88
N GLY A 64 19.24 -26.41 12.03
CA GLY A 64 20.47 -26.35 12.80
C GLY A 64 20.82 -24.96 13.34
N VAL A 65 19.81 -24.13 13.66
CA VAL A 65 19.99 -22.74 14.10
C VAL A 65 19.36 -22.48 15.47
N ASN A 66 19.80 -21.45 16.16
CA ASN A 66 19.13 -21.06 17.41
C ASN A 66 17.75 -20.43 17.12
N ARG A 67 16.84 -20.54 18.10
CA ARG A 67 15.46 -20.04 18.00
C ARG A 67 15.39 -18.51 17.77
N MET A 68 16.35 -17.74 18.31
CA MET A 68 16.34 -16.28 18.12
C MET A 68 16.64 -15.88 16.67
N THR A 69 17.58 -16.58 16.02
CA THR A 69 17.90 -16.38 14.61
C THR A 69 16.69 -16.74 13.72
N LEU A 70 16.05 -17.88 13.98
CA LEU A 70 14.83 -18.27 13.28
C LEU A 70 13.70 -17.25 13.49
N ARG A 71 13.50 -16.84 14.74
CA ARG A 71 12.46 -15.83 15.08
C ARG A 71 12.70 -14.51 14.36
N ARG A 72 13.97 -14.11 14.17
CA ARG A 72 14.33 -12.93 13.39
C ARG A 72 13.99 -13.10 11.91
N ALA A 73 14.29 -14.27 11.33
CA ALA A 73 13.91 -14.60 9.95
C ALA A 73 12.39 -14.55 9.76
N LEU A 74 11.63 -15.20 10.65
CA LEU A 74 10.16 -15.19 10.59
C LEU A 74 9.56 -13.79 10.74
N ARG A 75 10.17 -12.89 11.53
CA ARG A 75 9.73 -11.47 11.59
C ARG A 75 9.93 -10.73 10.27
N VAL A 76 11.02 -11.02 9.55
CA VAL A 76 11.23 -10.45 8.20
C VAL A 76 10.12 -10.92 7.26
N LEU A 77 9.84 -12.21 7.22
CA LEU A 77 8.76 -12.75 6.39
C LEU A 77 7.37 -12.23 6.79
N GLU A 78 7.11 -12.08 8.09
CA GLU A 78 5.88 -11.50 8.62
C GLU A 78 5.70 -10.03 8.18
N SER A 79 6.78 -9.23 8.24
CA SER A 79 6.74 -7.83 7.77
C SER A 79 6.50 -7.70 6.26
N GLN A 80 6.83 -8.74 5.50
CA GLN A 80 6.58 -8.86 4.06
C GLN A 80 5.20 -9.46 3.74
N GLY A 81 4.45 -9.94 4.76
CA GLY A 81 3.16 -10.60 4.57
C GLY A 81 3.27 -12.03 4.03
N LEU A 82 4.48 -12.60 3.95
CA LEU A 82 4.73 -13.97 3.45
C LEU A 82 4.39 -15.04 4.48
N VAL A 83 4.37 -14.68 5.77
CA VAL A 83 3.85 -15.55 6.84
C VAL A 83 2.95 -14.76 7.79
N LEU A 84 2.00 -15.45 8.39
CA LEU A 84 1.04 -14.94 9.37
C LEU A 84 1.22 -15.67 10.69
N ARG A 85 1.45 -14.95 11.79
CA ARG A 85 1.45 -15.50 13.13
C ARG A 85 0.07 -15.43 13.75
N LYS A 86 -0.49 -16.60 14.11
CA LYS A 86 -1.71 -16.68 14.91
C LYS A 86 -1.33 -17.09 16.32
N HIS A 87 -1.54 -16.17 17.28
CA HIS A 87 -1.15 -16.39 18.67
C HIS A 87 -1.74 -17.69 19.21
N GLY A 88 -0.90 -18.54 19.85
CA GLY A 88 -1.31 -19.84 20.40
C GLY A 88 -1.60 -20.93 19.36
N ILE A 89 -1.70 -20.61 18.05
CA ILE A 89 -2.08 -21.54 17.00
C ILE A 89 -0.87 -21.94 16.15
N GLY A 90 -0.04 -20.96 15.74
CA GLY A 90 1.14 -21.24 14.92
C GLY A 90 1.47 -20.16 13.91
N THR A 91 2.42 -20.46 13.04
CA THR A 91 2.81 -19.62 11.90
C THR A 91 2.32 -20.29 10.61
N PHE A 92 1.71 -19.53 9.73
CA PHE A 92 1.12 -20.01 8.49
C PHE A 92 1.70 -19.22 7.31
N VAL A 93 1.77 -19.84 6.14
CA VAL A 93 2.10 -19.17 4.88
C VAL A 93 0.99 -18.16 4.56
N GLY A 94 1.37 -16.92 4.29
CA GLY A 94 0.45 -15.84 3.94
C GLY A 94 -0.14 -16.01 2.54
N ALA A 95 -1.30 -15.40 2.31
CA ALA A 95 -1.84 -15.29 0.96
C ALA A 95 -0.97 -14.34 0.12
N PRO A 96 -0.86 -14.55 -1.21
CA PRO A 96 -0.16 -13.63 -2.10
C PRO A 96 -0.68 -12.20 -1.95
N LYS A 97 0.22 -11.22 -2.09
CA LYS A 97 -0.20 -9.83 -2.12
C LYS A 97 -1.05 -9.55 -3.35
N ILE A 98 -1.97 -8.63 -3.18
CA ILE A 98 -2.87 -8.18 -4.24
C ILE A 98 -2.16 -7.07 -5.02
N ASP A 99 -1.98 -7.28 -6.32
CA ASP A 99 -1.40 -6.28 -7.19
C ASP A 99 -2.38 -5.12 -7.43
N ARG A 100 -1.97 -3.92 -7.05
CA ARG A 100 -2.65 -2.66 -7.29
C ARG A 100 -1.95 -1.94 -8.45
N GLN A 101 -2.60 -1.96 -9.62
CA GLN A 101 -2.11 -1.21 -10.79
C GLN A 101 -2.23 0.29 -10.50
N MET A 102 -1.14 1.05 -10.72
CA MET A 102 -1.07 2.48 -10.41
C MET A 102 -1.57 3.36 -11.58
N ASP A 103 -1.62 2.83 -12.76
CA ASP A 103 -1.96 3.49 -14.02
C ASP A 103 -3.47 3.53 -14.33
N VAL A 104 -4.30 3.00 -13.43
CA VAL A 104 -5.77 2.97 -13.59
C VAL A 104 -6.50 3.42 -12.34
N VAL A 105 -7.65 4.08 -12.54
CA VAL A 105 -8.57 4.42 -11.44
C VAL A 105 -9.03 3.14 -10.74
N PHE A 106 -8.77 3.05 -9.44
CA PHE A 106 -9.01 1.82 -8.68
C PHE A 106 -10.45 1.72 -8.20
N ARG A 107 -11.21 0.80 -8.77
CA ARG A 107 -12.56 0.44 -8.33
C ARG A 107 -12.48 -0.84 -7.50
N PHE A 108 -12.26 -0.71 -6.17
CA PHE A 108 -11.96 -1.81 -5.25
C PHE A 108 -12.93 -2.99 -5.38
N THR A 109 -14.24 -2.75 -5.19
CA THR A 109 -15.25 -3.81 -5.16
C THR A 109 -15.21 -4.66 -6.42
N ARG A 110 -15.36 -4.03 -7.60
CA ARG A 110 -15.38 -4.73 -8.89
C ARG A 110 -14.08 -5.49 -9.15
N ARG A 111 -12.93 -4.89 -8.78
CA ARG A 111 -11.63 -5.52 -9.01
C ARG A 111 -11.40 -6.73 -8.13
N MET A 112 -11.84 -6.69 -6.87
CA MET A 112 -11.74 -7.85 -5.97
C MET A 112 -12.68 -8.97 -6.39
N GLN A 113 -13.92 -8.66 -6.79
CA GLN A 113 -14.85 -9.64 -7.33
C GLN A 113 -14.31 -10.34 -8.59
N ASN A 114 -13.73 -9.59 -9.53
CA ASN A 114 -13.14 -10.15 -10.76
C ASN A 114 -11.94 -11.09 -10.48
N ARG A 115 -11.35 -11.01 -9.29
CA ARG A 115 -10.28 -11.91 -8.83
C ARG A 115 -10.77 -13.05 -7.95
N GLY A 116 -12.09 -13.23 -7.83
CA GLY A 116 -12.71 -14.28 -7.03
C GLY A 116 -12.70 -14.03 -5.53
N PHE A 117 -12.41 -12.80 -5.08
CA PHE A 117 -12.51 -12.43 -3.67
C PHE A 117 -13.92 -11.93 -3.32
N THR A 118 -14.26 -12.04 -2.04
CA THR A 118 -15.46 -11.42 -1.47
C THR A 118 -15.08 -10.07 -0.81
N PRO A 119 -15.30 -8.93 -1.50
CA PRO A 119 -15.05 -7.62 -0.91
C PRO A 119 -16.14 -7.29 0.11
N GLY A 120 -15.75 -6.62 1.20
CA GLY A 120 -16.65 -6.05 2.19
C GLY A 120 -16.36 -4.57 2.43
N THR A 121 -17.35 -3.86 2.93
CA THR A 121 -17.25 -2.45 3.33
C THR A 121 -17.99 -2.24 4.64
N GLN A 122 -17.40 -1.46 5.52
CA GLN A 122 -18.06 -0.90 6.70
C GLN A 122 -17.87 0.61 6.70
N VAL A 123 -18.93 1.37 6.82
CA VAL A 123 -18.87 2.83 7.02
C VAL A 123 -18.51 3.09 8.49
N ILE A 124 -17.32 3.63 8.73
CA ILE A 124 -16.86 3.98 10.08
C ILE A 124 -17.43 5.32 10.52
N SER A 125 -17.40 6.31 9.61
CA SER A 125 -18.09 7.60 9.81
C SER A 125 -18.46 8.22 8.47
N LEU A 126 -19.55 9.00 8.51
CA LEU A 126 -19.99 9.88 7.44
C LEU A 126 -20.46 11.17 8.09
N ASP A 127 -19.66 12.23 7.97
CA ASP A 127 -19.88 13.50 8.63
C ASP A 127 -19.83 14.63 7.61
N GLU A 128 -20.45 15.77 7.90
CA GLU A 128 -20.20 17.00 7.15
C GLU A 128 -18.99 17.73 7.75
N THR A 129 -18.20 18.35 6.88
CA THR A 129 -17.04 19.16 7.24
C THR A 129 -16.95 20.39 6.32
N LEU A 130 -16.09 21.34 6.67
CA LEU A 130 -15.78 22.48 5.82
C LEU A 130 -14.42 22.30 5.13
N ILE A 131 -14.36 22.63 3.85
CA ILE A 131 -13.12 22.57 3.07
C ILE A 131 -12.18 23.68 3.50
N ASP A 132 -10.98 23.31 3.91
CA ASP A 132 -9.91 24.26 4.26
C ASP A 132 -9.25 24.92 3.04
N ALA A 133 -8.37 25.89 3.27
CA ALA A 133 -7.69 26.64 2.19
C ALA A 133 -6.78 25.76 1.31
N ALA A 134 -6.22 24.67 1.83
CA ALA A 134 -5.37 23.75 1.07
C ALA A 134 -6.19 22.90 0.11
N LEU A 135 -7.27 22.28 0.62
CA LEU A 135 -8.20 21.50 -0.19
C LEU A 135 -9.00 22.37 -1.16
N SER A 136 -9.36 23.61 -0.79
CA SER A 136 -10.03 24.58 -1.65
C SER A 136 -9.28 24.78 -2.97
N ARG A 137 -7.96 24.97 -2.90
CA ARG A 137 -7.11 25.11 -4.11
C ARG A 137 -7.06 23.84 -4.94
N GLN A 138 -6.98 22.67 -4.30
CA GLN A 138 -6.88 21.39 -4.99
C GLN A 138 -8.21 20.96 -5.62
N MET A 139 -9.32 21.24 -4.95
CA MET A 139 -10.66 20.84 -5.36
C MET A 139 -11.36 21.90 -6.23
N ALA A 140 -10.72 23.06 -6.45
CA ALA A 140 -11.29 24.20 -7.17
C ALA A 140 -12.68 24.63 -6.65
N VAL A 141 -12.86 24.62 -5.33
CA VAL A 141 -14.08 25.05 -4.63
C VAL A 141 -13.77 26.14 -3.62
N PRO A 142 -14.72 27.04 -3.27
CA PRO A 142 -14.48 28.08 -2.28
C PRO A 142 -14.05 27.52 -0.92
N VAL A 143 -13.23 28.25 -0.17
CA VAL A 143 -12.90 27.93 1.24
C VAL A 143 -14.21 27.88 2.05
N SER A 144 -14.26 27.02 3.04
CA SER A 144 -15.44 26.76 3.88
C SER A 144 -16.66 26.20 3.13
N SER A 145 -16.48 25.70 1.90
CA SER A 145 -17.54 24.94 1.22
C SER A 145 -17.88 23.69 2.04
N PRO A 146 -19.18 23.34 2.22
CA PRO A 146 -19.59 22.08 2.85
C PRO A 146 -19.13 20.89 2.03
N ALA A 147 -18.62 19.86 2.72
CA ALA A 147 -18.20 18.59 2.12
C ALA A 147 -18.57 17.42 3.03
N TYR A 148 -18.90 16.29 2.43
CA TYR A 148 -18.95 15.01 3.14
C TYR A 148 -17.54 14.52 3.42
N LYS A 149 -17.28 14.11 4.65
CA LYS A 149 -16.11 13.39 5.07
C LYS A 149 -16.50 11.95 5.37
N ILE A 150 -16.07 11.04 4.55
CA ILE A 150 -16.45 9.62 4.63
C ILE A 150 -15.23 8.82 5.00
N LEU A 151 -15.33 7.95 6.00
CA LEU A 151 -14.31 6.98 6.39
C LEU A 151 -14.90 5.59 6.29
N ARG A 152 -14.27 4.71 5.51
CA ARG A 152 -14.72 3.33 5.32
C ARG A 152 -13.58 2.35 5.56
N LEU A 153 -13.92 1.22 6.18
CA LEU A 153 -13.04 0.06 6.29
C LEU A 153 -13.38 -0.91 5.17
N ARG A 154 -12.37 -1.31 4.42
CA ARG A 154 -12.52 -2.28 3.32
C ARG A 154 -11.90 -3.60 3.71
N SER A 155 -12.62 -4.68 3.45
CA SER A 155 -12.17 -6.04 3.72
C SER A 155 -12.19 -6.92 2.47
N ILE A 156 -11.42 -7.99 2.53
CA ILE A 156 -11.40 -9.07 1.52
C ILE A 156 -11.54 -10.37 2.28
N ASN A 157 -12.56 -11.18 1.95
CA ASN A 157 -12.87 -12.43 2.66
C ASN A 157 -12.93 -12.21 4.18
N HIS A 158 -13.60 -11.14 4.63
CA HIS A 158 -13.75 -10.69 6.02
C HIS A 158 -12.45 -10.17 6.70
N GLU A 159 -11.31 -10.16 6.02
CA GLU A 159 -10.08 -9.58 6.55
C GLU A 159 -9.98 -8.09 6.20
N PRO A 160 -9.83 -7.18 7.19
CA PRO A 160 -9.59 -5.77 6.93
C PRO A 160 -8.27 -5.56 6.19
N VAL A 161 -8.30 -4.82 5.08
CA VAL A 161 -7.12 -4.64 4.21
C VAL A 161 -6.80 -3.19 3.88
N MET A 162 -7.79 -2.29 4.03
CA MET A 162 -7.63 -0.89 3.62
C MET A 162 -8.60 0.02 4.38
N ILE A 163 -8.14 1.20 4.74
CA ILE A 163 -8.96 2.32 5.19
C ILE A 163 -9.08 3.30 4.04
N GLU A 164 -10.30 3.60 3.66
CA GLU A 164 -10.64 4.49 2.56
C GLU A 164 -11.26 5.78 3.13
N SER A 165 -10.76 6.95 2.72
CA SER A 165 -11.28 8.23 3.19
C SER A 165 -11.52 9.17 2.02
N TYR A 166 -12.68 9.84 2.04
CA TYR A 166 -13.10 10.81 1.03
C TYR A 166 -13.45 12.17 1.64
N ILE A 167 -13.14 13.22 0.91
CA ILE A 167 -13.73 14.56 1.05
C ILE A 167 -14.43 14.87 -0.27
N ILE A 168 -15.78 15.04 -0.22
CA ILE A 168 -16.63 15.19 -1.41
C ILE A 168 -17.49 16.45 -1.24
N PRO A 169 -17.43 17.46 -2.12
CA PRO A 169 -18.22 18.67 -2.01
C PRO A 169 -19.74 18.39 -2.04
N VAL A 170 -20.47 18.79 -1.02
CA VAL A 170 -21.93 18.60 -0.91
C VAL A 170 -22.68 19.20 -2.09
N ARG A 171 -22.25 20.38 -2.57
CA ARG A 171 -22.88 21.06 -3.70
C ARG A 171 -22.92 20.24 -4.97
N ARG A 172 -21.94 19.36 -5.17
CA ARG A 172 -21.88 18.49 -6.38
C ARG A 172 -22.70 17.23 -6.24
N PHE A 173 -22.85 16.75 -5.00
CA PHE A 173 -23.48 15.46 -4.69
C PHE A 173 -24.47 15.63 -3.53
N PRO A 174 -25.51 16.46 -3.69
CA PRO A 174 -26.46 16.73 -2.61
C PRO A 174 -27.22 15.47 -2.23
N GLY A 175 -27.23 15.11 -0.93
CA GLY A 175 -27.87 13.90 -0.43
C GLY A 175 -27.07 12.60 -0.66
N LEU A 176 -25.77 12.67 -0.93
CA LEU A 176 -24.88 11.50 -1.04
C LEU A 176 -24.89 10.64 0.24
N ASP A 177 -25.09 11.26 1.39
CA ASP A 177 -25.20 10.64 2.71
C ASP A 177 -26.43 9.74 2.89
N ARG A 178 -27.42 9.81 1.99
CA ARG A 178 -28.63 8.99 2.02
C ARG A 178 -28.51 7.65 1.31
N TYR A 179 -27.43 7.46 0.54
CA TYR A 179 -27.20 6.21 -0.16
C TYR A 179 -26.51 5.19 0.72
N ASP A 180 -26.78 3.91 0.47
CA ASP A 180 -26.11 2.80 1.13
C ASP A 180 -24.67 2.64 0.64
N LEU A 181 -23.76 3.37 1.28
CA LEU A 181 -22.33 3.35 0.94
C LEU A 181 -21.57 2.13 1.53
N GLU A 182 -22.25 1.23 2.24
CA GLU A 182 -21.71 -0.06 2.62
C GLU A 182 -21.80 -1.07 1.46
N ASN A 183 -22.94 -1.10 0.77
CA ASN A 183 -23.19 -2.04 -0.30
C ASN A 183 -22.93 -1.46 -1.70
N ARG A 184 -22.87 -0.13 -1.83
CA ARG A 184 -22.59 0.55 -3.10
C ARG A 184 -21.22 1.26 -3.07
N SER A 185 -20.53 1.23 -4.20
CA SER A 185 -19.31 2.03 -4.40
C SER A 185 -19.67 3.52 -4.48
N VAL A 186 -18.85 4.38 -3.84
CA VAL A 186 -19.02 5.85 -3.96
C VAL A 186 -19.00 6.29 -5.44
N TYR A 187 -18.09 5.73 -6.25
CA TYR A 187 -18.01 6.05 -7.67
C TYR A 187 -19.21 5.51 -8.47
N GLU A 188 -19.75 4.36 -8.08
CA GLU A 188 -20.98 3.85 -8.66
C GLU A 188 -22.16 4.79 -8.40
N VAL A 189 -22.33 5.25 -7.16
CA VAL A 189 -23.36 6.24 -6.80
C VAL A 189 -23.17 7.54 -7.58
N MET A 190 -21.94 8.05 -7.70
CA MET A 190 -21.63 9.24 -8.51
C MET A 190 -22.04 9.05 -9.98
N GLU A 191 -21.78 7.87 -10.53
CA GLU A 191 -22.08 7.56 -11.92
C GLU A 191 -23.58 7.38 -12.17
N THR A 192 -24.27 6.60 -11.31
CA THR A 192 -25.67 6.23 -11.56
C THR A 192 -26.68 7.29 -11.10
N GLU A 193 -26.40 8.01 -10.02
CA GLU A 193 -27.34 8.96 -9.42
C GLU A 193 -27.07 10.41 -9.84
N TYR A 194 -25.83 10.75 -10.19
CA TYR A 194 -25.44 12.13 -10.53
C TYR A 194 -24.89 12.27 -11.94
N GLY A 195 -24.74 11.17 -12.71
CA GLY A 195 -24.20 11.19 -14.07
C GLY A 195 -22.71 11.61 -14.14
N VAL A 196 -21.98 11.46 -13.04
CA VAL A 196 -20.58 11.87 -12.93
C VAL A 196 -19.68 10.66 -13.09
N GLN A 197 -18.95 10.58 -14.19
CA GLN A 197 -17.99 9.51 -14.47
C GLN A 197 -16.58 9.94 -14.11
N ILE A 198 -15.88 9.14 -13.30
CA ILE A 198 -14.48 9.35 -12.99
C ILE A 198 -13.64 8.88 -14.16
N THR A 199 -12.97 9.80 -14.84
CA THR A 199 -12.15 9.53 -16.03
C THR A 199 -10.66 9.55 -15.77
N ARG A 200 -10.22 10.32 -14.73
CA ARG A 200 -8.82 10.54 -14.40
C ARG A 200 -8.64 10.73 -12.90
N ALA A 201 -7.48 10.36 -12.39
CA ALA A 201 -7.06 10.69 -11.03
C ALA A 201 -5.58 11.11 -11.02
N HIS A 202 -5.27 12.17 -10.27
CA HIS A 202 -3.90 12.49 -9.89
C HIS A 202 -3.61 11.83 -8.55
N GLN A 203 -2.58 10.99 -8.50
CA GLN A 203 -2.29 10.14 -7.35
C GLN A 203 -0.84 10.33 -6.88
N SER A 204 -0.63 10.25 -5.57
CA SER A 204 0.70 10.11 -4.97
C SER A 204 0.69 8.99 -3.93
N PHE A 205 1.81 8.28 -3.80
CA PHE A 205 1.96 7.14 -2.90
C PHE A 205 3.14 7.39 -1.96
N GLU A 206 2.87 7.26 -0.67
CA GLU A 206 3.86 7.48 0.39
C GLU A 206 3.86 6.30 1.36
N PRO A 207 5.03 5.71 1.71
CA PRO A 207 5.10 4.73 2.79
C PRO A 207 4.86 5.42 4.12
N VAL A 208 3.96 4.87 4.94
CA VAL A 208 3.66 5.35 6.29
C VAL A 208 3.57 4.19 7.27
N VAL A 209 3.50 4.48 8.56
CA VAL A 209 3.29 3.48 9.61
C VAL A 209 1.91 3.65 10.23
N ALA A 210 1.31 2.54 10.64
CA ALA A 210 -0.01 2.53 11.26
C ALA A 210 0.02 3.23 12.63
N SER A 211 -0.85 4.22 12.81
CA SER A 211 -1.20 4.78 14.10
C SER A 211 -2.00 3.78 14.94
N SER A 212 -2.25 4.09 16.22
CA SER A 212 -3.08 3.23 17.09
C SER A 212 -4.49 3.03 16.52
N PHE A 213 -5.12 4.09 16.03
CA PHE A 213 -6.45 4.06 15.41
C PHE A 213 -6.49 3.19 14.14
N GLU A 214 -5.51 3.37 13.24
CA GLU A 214 -5.44 2.58 12.00
C GLU A 214 -5.11 1.11 12.28
N ALA A 215 -4.26 0.85 13.28
CA ALA A 215 -3.90 -0.49 13.71
C ALA A 215 -5.10 -1.26 14.27
N GLU A 216 -5.94 -0.59 15.07
CA GLU A 216 -7.17 -1.16 15.61
C GLU A 216 -8.15 -1.50 14.49
N LEU A 217 -8.45 -0.56 13.58
CA LEU A 217 -9.37 -0.79 12.46
C LEU A 217 -8.88 -1.91 11.52
N LEU A 218 -7.60 -1.93 11.21
CA LEU A 218 -7.02 -2.91 10.27
C LEU A 218 -6.67 -4.25 10.94
N ASN A 219 -6.85 -4.37 12.25
CA ASN A 219 -6.46 -5.53 13.05
C ASN A 219 -4.99 -5.93 12.81
N ILE A 220 -4.10 -4.95 12.90
CA ILE A 220 -2.65 -5.08 12.75
C ILE A 220 -1.93 -4.44 13.96
N ARG A 221 -0.62 -4.64 14.07
CA ARG A 221 0.15 -3.98 15.13
C ARG A 221 0.35 -2.48 14.84
N VAL A 222 0.42 -1.68 15.88
CA VAL A 222 0.87 -0.27 15.78
C VAL A 222 2.26 -0.22 15.15
N GLY A 223 2.49 0.71 14.22
CA GLY A 223 3.75 0.84 13.49
C GLY A 223 3.92 -0.17 12.34
N ALA A 224 2.90 -0.98 12.00
CA ALA A 224 2.93 -1.79 10.80
C ALA A 224 3.00 -0.90 9.54
N ALA A 225 3.66 -1.41 8.49
CA ALA A 225 3.81 -0.69 7.23
C ALA A 225 2.48 -0.55 6.49
N LEU A 226 2.16 0.68 6.11
CA LEU A 226 1.04 1.01 5.23
C LEU A 226 1.56 1.78 4.01
N MET A 227 0.80 1.73 2.92
CA MET A 227 0.95 2.65 1.80
C MET A 227 -0.20 3.66 1.84
N LEU A 228 0.12 4.93 1.98
CA LEU A 228 -0.82 6.03 1.86
C LEU A 228 -0.91 6.46 0.39
N GLU A 229 -2.10 6.33 -0.18
CA GLU A 229 -2.47 6.95 -1.44
C GLU A 229 -3.20 8.27 -1.13
N LYS A 230 -2.74 9.37 -1.71
CA LYS A 230 -3.49 10.63 -1.81
C LYS A 230 -3.89 10.81 -3.25
N ARG A 231 -5.16 11.13 -3.51
CA ARG A 231 -5.64 11.35 -4.87
C ARG A 231 -6.64 12.51 -4.96
N ILE A 232 -6.69 13.07 -6.16
CA ILE A 232 -7.78 13.92 -6.61
C ILE A 232 -8.32 13.26 -7.87
N SER A 233 -9.60 12.92 -7.86
CA SER A 233 -10.30 12.34 -9.00
C SER A 233 -11.04 13.42 -9.77
N TYR A 234 -11.11 13.26 -11.09
CA TYR A 234 -11.71 14.20 -12.03
C TYR A 234 -12.80 13.51 -12.84
N ASP A 235 -13.84 14.27 -13.15
CA ASP A 235 -14.94 13.82 -14.00
C ASP A 235 -14.63 13.94 -15.50
N GLN A 236 -15.63 13.66 -16.32
CA GLN A 236 -15.60 13.76 -17.77
C GLN A 236 -15.38 15.19 -18.29
N ASP A 237 -15.64 16.22 -17.48
CA ASP A 237 -15.42 17.64 -17.79
C ASP A 237 -14.11 18.17 -17.19
N ASP A 238 -13.23 17.28 -16.72
CA ASP A 238 -11.96 17.57 -16.03
C ASP A 238 -12.12 18.41 -14.74
N ARG A 239 -13.27 18.29 -14.06
CA ARG A 239 -13.52 18.98 -12.79
C ARG A 239 -13.19 18.06 -11.61
N PRO A 240 -12.52 18.55 -10.54
CA PRO A 240 -12.29 17.75 -9.35
C PRO A 240 -13.61 17.33 -8.69
N VAL A 241 -13.73 16.06 -8.34
CA VAL A 241 -14.95 15.49 -7.73
C VAL A 241 -14.74 15.06 -6.28
N GLU A 242 -13.55 14.55 -5.95
CA GLU A 242 -13.22 14.12 -4.60
C GLU A 242 -11.72 14.25 -4.31
N TYR A 243 -11.40 14.40 -3.04
CA TYR A 243 -10.06 14.19 -2.50
C TYR A 243 -10.07 12.94 -1.64
N GLY A 244 -9.23 11.98 -2.00
CA GLY A 244 -9.11 10.71 -1.32
C GLY A 244 -7.81 10.58 -0.52
N LYS A 245 -7.89 9.93 0.63
CA LYS A 245 -6.73 9.44 1.40
C LYS A 245 -6.98 8.00 1.79
N ASP A 246 -6.31 7.08 1.11
CA ASP A 246 -6.47 5.65 1.36
C ASP A 246 -5.21 5.07 1.96
N ARG A 247 -5.37 4.17 2.92
CA ARG A 247 -4.27 3.47 3.58
C ARG A 247 -4.41 1.98 3.35
N TYR A 248 -3.50 1.47 2.56
CA TYR A 248 -3.43 0.05 2.21
C TYR A 248 -2.46 -0.67 3.14
N ARG A 249 -2.83 -1.83 3.62
CA ARG A 249 -1.91 -2.71 4.35
C ARG A 249 -0.77 -3.16 3.45
N GLY A 250 0.47 -2.87 3.85
CA GLY A 250 1.68 -3.20 3.10
C GLY A 250 1.98 -4.70 3.04
N ASP A 251 1.42 -5.50 3.96
CA ASP A 251 1.49 -6.96 3.94
C ASP A 251 0.45 -7.61 3.01
N ARG A 252 -0.58 -6.85 2.54
CA ARG A 252 -1.67 -7.34 1.68
C ARG A 252 -1.62 -6.80 0.26
N PHE A 253 -1.02 -5.63 0.03
CA PHE A 253 -0.95 -5.01 -1.29
C PHE A 253 0.49 -4.86 -1.79
N ARG A 254 0.64 -4.97 -3.10
CA ARG A 254 1.83 -4.61 -3.86
C ARG A 254 1.40 -3.64 -4.97
N PHE A 255 2.07 -2.49 -5.03
CA PHE A 255 1.81 -1.47 -6.06
C PHE A 255 2.70 -1.75 -7.25
N VAL A 256 2.09 -1.82 -8.42
CA VAL A 256 2.78 -2.18 -9.67
C VAL A 256 2.44 -1.17 -10.76
N THR A 257 3.43 -0.86 -11.61
CA THR A 257 3.28 -0.06 -12.81
C THR A 257 4.22 -0.62 -13.87
N GLU A 258 3.87 -0.43 -15.15
CA GLU A 258 4.78 -0.69 -16.26
C GLU A 258 5.48 0.62 -16.64
N ALA A 259 6.79 0.56 -16.80
CA ALA A 259 7.58 1.67 -17.29
C ALA A 259 8.05 1.36 -18.71
N ALA A 260 7.72 2.24 -19.65
CA ALA A 260 8.32 2.22 -20.98
C ALA A 260 9.62 3.03 -20.98
N PRO A 261 10.61 2.69 -21.83
CA PRO A 261 11.78 3.55 -22.04
C PRO A 261 11.30 4.93 -22.52
N PHE A 262 11.94 5.99 -22.04
CA PHE A 262 11.74 7.31 -22.61
C PHE A 262 12.29 7.29 -24.04
N ASP A 263 11.42 7.61 -25.02
CA ASP A 263 11.89 8.03 -26.34
C ASP A 263 12.59 9.38 -26.17
N LEU A 264 13.92 9.37 -26.31
CA LEU A 264 14.78 10.57 -26.28
C LEU A 264 14.65 11.36 -27.59
#